data_891be284af111e1a88962c99f8b7fc5f
#
_entry.id   891be284af111e1a88962c99f8b7fc5f
#
_cell.length_a   1.000
_cell.length_b   1.000
_cell.length_c   1.000
_cell.angle_alpha   90.00
_cell.angle_beta   90.00
_cell.angle_gamma   90.00
#
_symmetry.space_group_name_H-M   'P 1'
#
loop_
_entity.id
_entity.type
_entity.pdbx_description
1 polymer ?
#
loop_
_entity_poly.entity_id
_entity_poly.type
_entity_poly.pdbx_seq_one_letter_code
_entity_poly.pdbx_strand_id
1 'polypeptide(L)'
;MNTTGFTFEDFFTNPEAQITCQLVYQKWVRCNLLCDQMMGPPEKGWQLSVDFQNSYEAGWMGCPLRFFGNQVPDTEPILSENKEKLYDLEPPDPLKGNLLGRAMEFFEYMQERCPKMEFEGRPVLPPVTIPGEGTDGPFDLAYKLRGAANLCLDMMEDPDYYHDLMNFVTTNIIHRMKAIRKWRWSRNPKASDYGRFRMPHFGFADDAVALLSLSQYREFVFPYHKRLVEEFSDGGPVSIHLCGNASHLFPFLKEQLRVMAFDTGFPIDFGSLRKKLGPEVQISGGPTIMLLKDGSPEEVRKEVKRICQSGIMEGGRFILREANNLAPGTPVENVVAMYRAGKEFGRYQ
;
A
#
# COMPACT_ATOMS: atom_id res chain seq x y z
N MET A 1 -8.75 18.97 5.09
CA MET A 1 -9.82 19.41 6.00
C MET A 1 -11.03 18.50 5.77
N ASN A 2 -11.54 17.84 6.81
CA ASN A 2 -12.73 17.00 6.67
C ASN A 2 -13.96 17.90 6.48
N THR A 3 -14.48 17.98 5.28
CA THR A 3 -15.65 18.80 4.93
C THR A 3 -16.96 18.00 4.93
N THR A 4 -16.88 16.69 5.19
CA THR A 4 -18.06 15.80 5.17
C THR A 4 -18.76 15.68 6.51
N GLY A 5 -18.07 16.00 7.60
CA GLY A 5 -18.55 15.82 8.98
C GLY A 5 -18.44 14.39 9.52
N PHE A 6 -18.09 13.41 8.68
CA PHE A 6 -17.89 12.03 9.12
C PHE A 6 -16.53 11.84 9.80
N THR A 7 -16.51 10.99 10.82
CA THR A 7 -15.30 10.53 11.51
C THR A 7 -14.69 9.33 10.78
N PHE A 8 -13.46 8.90 11.16
CA PHE A 8 -12.92 7.63 10.69
C PHE A 8 -13.75 6.43 11.19
N GLU A 9 -14.35 6.52 12.37
CA GLU A 9 -15.25 5.47 12.86
C GLU A 9 -16.49 5.35 11.96
N ASP A 10 -17.11 6.48 11.57
CA ASP A 10 -18.19 6.46 10.57
C ASP A 10 -17.73 5.84 9.25
N PHE A 11 -16.53 6.20 8.78
CA PHE A 11 -15.97 5.66 7.53
C PHE A 11 -15.78 4.13 7.59
N PHE A 12 -15.48 3.57 8.76
CA PHE A 12 -15.28 2.14 8.97
C PHE A 12 -16.56 1.36 9.33
N THR A 13 -17.66 2.07 9.66
CA THR A 13 -18.91 1.43 10.14
C THR A 13 -20.11 1.74 9.28
N ASN A 14 -20.04 2.75 8.40
CA ASN A 14 -21.16 3.21 7.57
C ASN A 14 -20.74 3.33 6.09
N PRO A 15 -21.29 2.52 5.18
CA PRO A 15 -20.94 2.56 3.75
C PRO A 15 -21.31 3.90 3.07
N GLU A 16 -22.35 4.62 3.51
CA GLU A 16 -22.68 5.97 2.98
C GLU A 16 -21.59 6.99 3.36
N ALA A 17 -20.95 6.83 4.52
CA ALA A 17 -19.81 7.67 4.89
C ALA A 17 -18.63 7.42 3.94
N GLN A 18 -18.33 6.16 3.59
CA GLN A 18 -17.29 5.84 2.59
C GLN A 18 -17.62 6.43 1.23
N ILE A 19 -18.84 6.28 0.74
CA ILE A 19 -19.28 6.84 -0.55
C ILE A 19 -19.06 8.35 -0.55
N THR A 20 -19.60 9.05 0.44
CA THR A 20 -19.56 10.52 0.52
C THR A 20 -18.12 11.03 0.63
N CYS A 21 -17.33 10.45 1.54
CA CYS A 21 -15.94 10.85 1.75
C CYS A 21 -15.10 10.66 0.49
N GLN A 22 -15.23 9.52 -0.20
CA GLN A 22 -14.50 9.24 -1.42
C GLN A 22 -14.87 10.20 -2.56
N LEU A 23 -16.15 10.48 -2.77
CA LEU A 23 -16.60 11.41 -3.82
C LEU A 23 -16.08 12.82 -3.58
N VAL A 24 -16.22 13.34 -2.36
CA VAL A 24 -15.73 14.67 -1.99
C VAL A 24 -14.21 14.75 -2.11
N TYR A 25 -13.48 13.74 -1.62
CA TYR A 25 -12.03 13.67 -1.71
C TYR A 25 -11.54 13.60 -3.16
N GLN A 26 -12.10 12.70 -3.98
CA GLN A 26 -11.72 12.58 -5.39
C GLN A 26 -11.97 13.88 -6.17
N LYS A 27 -13.13 14.53 -5.95
CA LYS A 27 -13.42 15.85 -6.54
C LYS A 27 -12.35 16.85 -6.15
N TRP A 28 -12.05 16.94 -4.86
CA TRP A 28 -11.08 17.91 -4.35
C TRP A 28 -9.68 17.66 -4.96
N VAL A 29 -9.18 16.42 -4.94
CA VAL A 29 -7.89 16.04 -5.52
C VAL A 29 -7.83 16.40 -7.00
N ARG A 30 -8.82 15.98 -7.78
CA ARG A 30 -8.85 16.19 -9.24
C ARG A 30 -8.99 17.64 -9.67
N CYS A 31 -9.53 18.51 -8.79
CA CYS A 31 -9.67 19.93 -9.07
C CYS A 31 -8.51 20.79 -8.53
N ASN A 32 -7.76 20.32 -7.54
CA ASN A 32 -6.80 21.15 -6.82
C ASN A 32 -5.35 20.65 -6.91
N LEU A 33 -5.11 19.32 -7.05
CA LEU A 33 -3.76 18.79 -7.14
C LEU A 33 -3.33 18.60 -8.59
N LEU A 34 -2.25 19.26 -8.99
CA LEU A 34 -1.68 19.09 -10.32
C LEU A 34 -1.04 17.70 -10.45
N CYS A 35 -1.42 16.98 -11.50
CA CYS A 35 -0.82 15.69 -11.87
C CYS A 35 -0.94 15.47 -13.37
N ASP A 36 -0.25 14.45 -13.90
CA ASP A 36 -0.26 14.17 -15.35
C ASP A 36 -1.48 13.39 -15.83
N GLN A 37 -2.30 12.81 -14.95
CA GLN A 37 -3.27 11.80 -15.37
C GLN A 37 -4.72 12.05 -14.94
N MET A 38 -4.97 12.71 -13.82
CA MET A 38 -6.30 12.67 -13.19
C MET A 38 -6.91 14.04 -12.90
N MET A 39 -6.67 15.01 -13.78
CA MET A 39 -7.28 16.34 -13.65
C MET A 39 -8.72 16.37 -14.16
N GLY A 40 -9.57 17.15 -13.48
CA GLY A 40 -10.96 17.39 -13.85
C GLY A 40 -11.89 16.19 -13.60
N PRO A 41 -13.19 16.30 -13.92
CA PRO A 41 -14.17 15.23 -13.73
C PRO A 41 -13.79 13.97 -14.52
N PRO A 42 -13.97 12.77 -13.95
CA PRO A 42 -13.63 11.53 -14.65
C PRO A 42 -14.59 11.27 -15.82
N GLU A 43 -14.04 10.88 -16.99
CA GLU A 43 -14.86 10.66 -18.20
C GLU A 43 -15.94 9.59 -18.02
N LYS A 44 -15.57 8.45 -17.40
CA LYS A 44 -16.46 7.29 -17.24
C LYS A 44 -17.37 7.36 -16.02
N GLY A 45 -17.04 8.20 -15.05
CA GLY A 45 -17.73 8.29 -13.77
C GLY A 45 -16.80 8.14 -12.56
N TRP A 46 -17.33 8.39 -11.37
CA TRP A 46 -16.62 8.37 -10.10
C TRP A 46 -16.49 6.94 -9.59
N GLN A 47 -15.34 6.32 -9.76
CA GLN A 47 -15.09 4.96 -9.31
C GLN A 47 -14.91 4.94 -7.79
N LEU A 48 -15.72 4.15 -7.09
CA LEU A 48 -15.57 3.91 -5.66
C LEU A 48 -14.85 2.59 -5.38
N SER A 49 -14.35 2.47 -4.17
CA SER A 49 -13.76 1.25 -3.61
C SER A 49 -14.28 1.00 -2.20
N VAL A 50 -14.26 -0.25 -1.74
CA VAL A 50 -14.35 -0.53 -0.31
C VAL A 50 -12.95 -0.36 0.27
N ASP A 51 -12.83 0.49 1.29
CA ASP A 51 -11.55 0.90 1.83
C ASP A 51 -11.54 0.84 3.36
N PHE A 52 -10.61 0.08 3.90
CA PHE A 52 -10.32 0.00 5.34
C PHE A 52 -8.85 0.31 5.63
N GLN A 53 -8.22 1.09 4.75
CA GLN A 53 -6.83 1.51 4.87
C GLN A 53 -5.90 0.30 5.17
N ASN A 54 -4.79 0.53 5.83
CA ASN A 54 -3.82 -0.52 6.22
C ASN A 54 -4.31 -1.39 7.41
N SER A 55 -5.58 -1.24 7.83
CA SER A 55 -6.14 -2.05 8.92
C SER A 55 -6.81 -3.34 8.44
N TYR A 56 -7.01 -3.50 7.11
CA TYR A 56 -7.83 -4.59 6.58
C TYR A 56 -7.24 -5.99 6.87
N GLU A 57 -5.92 -6.18 6.79
CA GLU A 57 -5.29 -7.49 7.01
C GLU A 57 -5.30 -7.89 8.49
N ALA A 58 -4.80 -7.02 9.36
CA ALA A 58 -4.81 -7.30 10.80
C ALA A 58 -6.24 -7.36 11.36
N GLY A 59 -7.14 -6.49 10.88
CA GLY A 59 -8.56 -6.54 11.24
C GLY A 59 -9.26 -7.80 10.74
N TRP A 60 -8.88 -8.34 9.59
CA TRP A 60 -9.34 -9.65 9.12
C TRP A 60 -8.84 -10.78 10.01
N MET A 61 -7.58 -10.72 10.48
CA MET A 61 -7.01 -11.69 11.43
C MET A 61 -7.59 -11.58 12.84
N GLY A 62 -8.50 -10.63 13.09
CA GLY A 62 -9.19 -10.47 14.37
C GLY A 62 -8.58 -9.43 15.29
N CYS A 63 -7.60 -8.65 14.85
CA CYS A 63 -7.09 -7.53 15.62
C CYS A 63 -8.17 -6.44 15.78
N PRO A 64 -8.51 -6.01 17.00
CA PRO A 64 -9.48 -4.94 17.22
C PRO A 64 -9.00 -3.62 16.62
N LEU A 65 -9.93 -2.87 16.01
CA LEU A 65 -9.68 -1.51 15.53
C LEU A 65 -9.68 -0.53 16.71
N ARG A 66 -8.71 0.38 16.70
CA ARG A 66 -8.60 1.48 17.64
C ARG A 66 -8.68 2.81 16.91
N PHE A 67 -9.68 3.61 17.25
CA PHE A 67 -9.90 4.92 16.65
C PHE A 67 -9.27 6.03 17.50
N PHE A 68 -8.54 6.96 16.86
CA PHE A 68 -7.82 8.06 17.49
C PHE A 68 -8.33 9.41 16.96
N GLY A 69 -9.57 9.75 17.24
CA GLY A 69 -10.16 11.01 16.80
C GLY A 69 -10.11 11.17 15.27
N ASN A 70 -9.33 12.15 14.79
CA ASN A 70 -9.23 12.46 13.35
C ASN A 70 -8.06 11.77 12.63
N GLN A 71 -7.52 10.70 13.21
CA GLN A 71 -6.45 9.91 12.58
C GLN A 71 -6.99 8.60 12.01
N VAL A 72 -6.29 8.05 11.01
CA VAL A 72 -6.56 6.71 10.52
C VAL A 72 -6.47 5.73 11.70
N PRO A 73 -7.44 4.81 11.86
CA PRO A 73 -7.38 3.82 12.95
C PRO A 73 -6.19 2.89 12.80
N ASP A 74 -5.72 2.37 13.92
CA ASP A 74 -4.74 1.30 13.99
C ASP A 74 -5.39 0.04 14.56
N THR A 75 -4.62 -1.04 14.65
CA THR A 75 -5.08 -2.32 15.21
C THR A 75 -4.32 -2.68 16.48
N GLU A 76 -4.99 -3.37 17.40
CA GLU A 76 -4.35 -3.85 18.63
C GLU A 76 -3.80 -5.26 18.42
N PRO A 77 -2.51 -5.51 18.73
CA PRO A 77 -1.90 -6.83 18.56
C PRO A 77 -2.54 -7.88 19.48
N ILE A 78 -3.10 -8.94 18.91
CA ILE A 78 -3.79 -10.00 19.66
C ILE A 78 -2.85 -11.03 20.32
N LEU A 79 -1.58 -11.04 19.91
CA LEU A 79 -0.55 -11.93 20.44
C LEU A 79 0.45 -11.20 21.35
N SER A 80 0.24 -9.92 21.69
CA SER A 80 1.19 -9.12 22.47
C SER A 80 1.41 -9.67 23.86
N GLU A 81 0.34 -10.01 24.57
CA GLU A 81 0.35 -10.46 25.94
C GLU A 81 0.60 -11.97 26.09
N ASN A 82 0.15 -12.76 25.12
CA ASN A 82 0.27 -14.21 25.13
C ASN A 82 0.51 -14.73 23.70
N LYS A 83 1.76 -15.07 23.41
CA LYS A 83 2.17 -15.57 22.10
C LYS A 83 1.65 -16.97 21.79
N GLU A 84 1.41 -17.81 22.82
CA GLU A 84 0.92 -19.18 22.67
C GLU A 84 -0.49 -19.25 22.07
N LYS A 85 -1.26 -18.15 22.13
CA LYS A 85 -2.53 -18.03 21.42
C LYS A 85 -2.41 -18.26 19.90
N LEU A 86 -1.23 -18.13 19.31
CA LEU A 86 -0.99 -18.43 17.90
C LEU A 86 -1.49 -19.83 17.55
N TYR A 87 -1.23 -20.80 18.41
CA TYR A 87 -1.56 -22.22 18.16
C TYR A 87 -3.05 -22.55 18.29
N ASP A 88 -3.81 -21.61 18.87
CA ASP A 88 -5.27 -21.71 19.01
C ASP A 88 -6.01 -20.86 17.94
N LEU A 89 -5.28 -20.10 17.11
CA LEU A 89 -5.89 -19.26 16.08
C LEU A 89 -6.37 -20.08 14.90
N GLU A 90 -7.68 -20.05 14.67
CA GLU A 90 -8.26 -20.58 13.44
C GLU A 90 -8.09 -19.58 12.28
N PRO A 91 -7.74 -20.05 11.06
CA PRO A 91 -7.69 -19.18 9.89
C PRO A 91 -9.05 -18.54 9.60
N PRO A 92 -9.16 -17.21 9.57
CA PRO A 92 -10.45 -16.56 9.32
C PRO A 92 -10.91 -16.79 7.87
N ASP A 93 -12.23 -16.88 7.67
CA ASP A 93 -12.81 -16.97 6.32
C ASP A 93 -12.45 -15.70 5.52
N PRO A 94 -11.85 -15.85 4.31
CA PRO A 94 -11.40 -14.71 3.51
C PRO A 94 -12.50 -13.76 3.02
N LEU A 95 -13.76 -14.19 3.01
CA LEU A 95 -14.88 -13.42 2.47
C LEU A 95 -15.92 -13.06 3.54
N LYS A 96 -15.88 -13.70 4.71
CA LYS A 96 -16.90 -13.56 5.76
C LYS A 96 -16.32 -13.21 7.14
N GLY A 97 -15.00 -13.37 7.30
CA GLY A 97 -14.37 -13.20 8.61
C GLY A 97 -14.11 -11.75 8.95
N ASN A 98 -14.46 -11.35 10.16
CA ASN A 98 -14.04 -10.08 10.77
C ASN A 98 -14.18 -8.85 9.82
N LEU A 99 -13.13 -8.06 9.64
CA LEU A 99 -13.17 -6.82 8.84
C LEU A 99 -13.41 -7.08 7.35
N LEU A 100 -13.00 -8.23 6.79
CA LEU A 100 -13.30 -8.56 5.40
C LEU A 100 -14.77 -8.99 5.21
N GLY A 101 -15.41 -9.55 6.22
CA GLY A 101 -16.87 -9.74 6.22
C GLY A 101 -17.61 -8.41 6.12
N ARG A 102 -17.20 -7.42 6.91
CA ARG A 102 -17.73 -6.05 6.79
C ARG A 102 -17.43 -5.44 5.42
N ALA A 103 -16.24 -5.68 4.86
CA ALA A 103 -15.91 -5.25 3.52
C ALA A 103 -16.86 -5.81 2.47
N MET A 104 -17.27 -7.06 2.62
CA MET A 104 -18.27 -7.68 1.75
C MET A 104 -19.65 -7.03 1.89
N GLU A 105 -20.08 -6.74 3.11
CA GLU A 105 -21.35 -6.01 3.35
C GLU A 105 -21.33 -4.63 2.68
N PHE A 106 -20.22 -3.88 2.82
CA PHE A 106 -20.05 -2.58 2.16
C PHE A 106 -20.05 -2.71 0.64
N PHE A 107 -19.37 -3.73 0.12
CA PHE A 107 -19.36 -4.01 -1.31
C PHE A 107 -20.77 -4.24 -1.86
N GLU A 108 -21.55 -5.12 -1.24
CA GLU A 108 -22.91 -5.42 -1.69
C GLU A 108 -23.82 -4.17 -1.58
N TYR A 109 -23.70 -3.40 -0.49
CA TYR A 109 -24.40 -2.14 -0.35
C TYR A 109 -24.07 -1.15 -1.49
N MET A 110 -22.78 -0.96 -1.77
CA MET A 110 -22.34 -0.06 -2.83
C MET A 110 -22.73 -0.56 -4.23
N GLN A 111 -22.76 -1.88 -4.46
CA GLN A 111 -23.23 -2.47 -5.73
C GLN A 111 -24.70 -2.10 -6.00
N GLU A 112 -25.53 -2.05 -4.98
CA GLU A 112 -26.94 -1.67 -5.12
C GLU A 112 -27.15 -0.15 -5.20
N ARG A 113 -26.38 0.60 -4.42
CA ARG A 113 -26.57 2.03 -4.20
C ARG A 113 -25.99 2.89 -5.33
N CYS A 114 -24.72 2.64 -5.71
CA CYS A 114 -23.97 3.49 -6.63
C CYS A 114 -24.60 3.64 -8.02
N PRO A 115 -25.15 2.59 -8.67
CA PRO A 115 -25.78 2.74 -9.99
C PRO A 115 -26.98 3.69 -10.05
N LYS A 116 -27.53 4.04 -8.88
CA LYS A 116 -28.67 4.98 -8.74
C LYS A 116 -28.20 6.40 -8.44
N MET A 117 -26.87 6.64 -8.42
CA MET A 117 -26.28 7.91 -7.99
C MET A 117 -25.61 8.63 -9.16
N GLU A 118 -25.68 9.94 -9.06
CA GLU A 118 -24.90 10.87 -9.89
C GLU A 118 -24.17 11.86 -8.96
N PHE A 119 -22.94 12.22 -9.30
CA PHE A 119 -22.17 13.21 -8.59
C PHE A 119 -21.48 14.13 -9.60
N GLU A 120 -21.66 15.44 -9.48
CA GLU A 120 -21.09 16.45 -10.38
C GLU A 120 -21.34 16.13 -11.88
N GLY A 121 -22.57 15.74 -12.22
CA GLY A 121 -22.97 15.44 -13.59
C GLY A 121 -22.35 14.15 -14.18
N ARG A 122 -21.88 13.24 -13.34
CA ARG A 122 -21.29 11.95 -13.76
C ARG A 122 -21.81 10.80 -12.92
N PRO A 123 -21.98 9.60 -13.51
CA PRO A 123 -22.43 8.43 -12.76
C PRO A 123 -21.41 8.04 -11.68
N VAL A 124 -21.91 7.49 -10.58
CA VAL A 124 -21.10 6.87 -9.54
C VAL A 124 -20.96 5.38 -9.86
N LEU A 125 -19.73 4.90 -9.94
CA LEU A 125 -19.41 3.52 -10.29
C LEU A 125 -19.12 2.71 -9.02
N PRO A 126 -19.77 1.55 -8.85
CA PRO A 126 -19.57 0.72 -7.67
C PRO A 126 -18.17 0.09 -7.63
N PRO A 127 -17.70 -0.35 -6.45
CA PRO A 127 -16.44 -1.06 -6.34
C PRO A 127 -16.41 -2.33 -7.19
N VAL A 128 -15.24 -2.68 -7.70
CA VAL A 128 -15.05 -3.89 -8.54
C VAL A 128 -14.58 -5.09 -7.72
N THR A 129 -14.10 -4.87 -6.50
CA THR A 129 -13.60 -5.88 -5.57
C THR A 129 -13.68 -5.36 -4.12
N ILE A 130 -13.36 -6.23 -3.16
CA ILE A 130 -13.07 -5.87 -1.77
C ILE A 130 -11.56 -5.74 -1.55
N PRO A 131 -11.08 -5.13 -0.45
CA PRO A 131 -9.67 -5.15 -0.10
C PRO A 131 -9.15 -6.58 0.11
N GLY A 132 -7.85 -6.78 -0.09
CA GLY A 132 -7.18 -8.06 0.18
C GLY A 132 -6.79 -8.88 -1.06
N GLU A 133 -6.91 -8.34 -2.28
CA GLU A 133 -6.28 -8.94 -3.49
C GLU A 133 -4.74 -8.79 -3.48
N GLY A 134 -4.21 -7.82 -2.75
CA GLY A 134 -2.81 -7.60 -2.44
C GLY A 134 -2.50 -7.90 -0.98
N THR A 135 -1.31 -7.51 -0.53
CA THR A 135 -0.87 -7.63 0.86
C THR A 135 0.10 -6.52 1.23
N ASP A 136 0.04 -6.08 2.48
CA ASP A 136 1.03 -5.20 3.12
C ASP A 136 2.29 -5.98 3.54
N GLY A 137 2.27 -7.31 3.39
CA GLY A 137 3.41 -8.19 3.58
C GLY A 137 3.34 -9.08 4.83
N PRO A 138 4.05 -10.22 4.79
CA PRO A 138 4.03 -11.17 5.89
C PRO A 138 4.66 -10.61 7.17
N PHE A 139 5.74 -9.84 7.06
CA PHE A 139 6.41 -9.29 8.24
C PHE A 139 5.58 -8.17 8.86
N ASP A 140 4.96 -7.31 8.03
CA ASP A 140 4.02 -6.29 8.51
C ASP A 140 2.81 -6.91 9.21
N LEU A 141 2.24 -7.99 8.66
CA LEU A 141 1.12 -8.65 9.31
C LEU A 141 1.53 -9.32 10.62
N ALA A 142 2.68 -10.01 10.65
CA ALA A 142 3.24 -10.57 11.89
C ALA A 142 3.50 -9.48 12.94
N TYR A 143 4.06 -8.33 12.51
CA TYR A 143 4.25 -7.14 13.33
C TYR A 143 2.94 -6.65 13.97
N LYS A 144 1.87 -6.56 13.18
CA LYS A 144 0.55 -6.12 13.66
C LYS A 144 -0.11 -7.14 14.60
N LEU A 145 0.16 -8.43 14.43
CA LEU A 145 -0.38 -9.48 15.31
C LEU A 145 0.38 -9.57 16.64
N ARG A 146 1.72 -9.47 16.61
CA ARG A 146 2.60 -9.73 17.77
C ARG A 146 3.04 -8.45 18.48
N GLY A 147 3.07 -7.33 17.79
CA GLY A 147 3.70 -6.09 18.21
C GLY A 147 5.19 -6.05 17.84
N ALA A 148 5.69 -4.86 17.49
CA ALA A 148 7.04 -4.66 16.93
C ALA A 148 8.14 -5.21 17.81
N ALA A 149 8.17 -4.77 19.08
CA ALA A 149 9.23 -5.14 20.03
C ALA A 149 9.26 -6.65 20.28
N ASN A 150 8.08 -7.24 20.51
CA ASN A 150 7.96 -8.68 20.75
C ASN A 150 8.38 -9.51 19.54
N LEU A 151 7.97 -9.10 18.33
CA LEU A 151 8.36 -9.81 17.10
C LEU A 151 9.89 -9.80 16.90
N CYS A 152 10.53 -8.66 17.14
CA CYS A 152 11.99 -8.56 17.04
C CYS A 152 12.72 -9.37 18.14
N LEU A 153 12.15 -9.46 19.32
CA LEU A 153 12.69 -10.31 20.40
C LEU A 153 12.55 -11.79 20.04
N ASP A 154 11.36 -12.20 19.59
CA ASP A 154 11.10 -13.59 19.19
C ASP A 154 12.05 -14.06 18.08
N MET A 155 12.42 -13.19 17.11
CA MET A 155 13.45 -13.52 16.11
C MET A 155 14.77 -14.00 16.70
N MET A 156 15.15 -13.49 17.87
CA MET A 156 16.45 -13.76 18.50
C MET A 156 16.36 -14.76 19.63
N GLU A 157 15.27 -14.78 20.38
CA GLU A 157 15.11 -15.54 21.61
C GLU A 157 14.28 -16.82 21.42
N ASP A 158 13.37 -16.82 20.43
CA ASP A 158 12.49 -17.96 20.10
C ASP A 158 12.22 -18.02 18.59
N PRO A 159 13.25 -18.32 17.78
CA PRO A 159 13.13 -18.35 16.34
C PRO A 159 12.13 -19.40 15.83
N ASP A 160 11.90 -20.49 16.55
CA ASP A 160 10.91 -21.50 16.16
C ASP A 160 9.49 -20.91 16.21
N TYR A 161 9.12 -20.24 17.31
CA TYR A 161 7.86 -19.52 17.39
C TYR A 161 7.74 -18.44 16.30
N TYR A 162 8.82 -17.66 16.09
CA TYR A 162 8.83 -16.65 15.04
C TYR A 162 8.50 -17.26 13.66
N HIS A 163 9.15 -18.37 13.33
CA HIS A 163 8.91 -19.05 12.06
C HIS A 163 7.51 -19.66 11.97
N ASP A 164 6.93 -20.15 13.06
CA ASP A 164 5.55 -20.60 13.11
C ASP A 164 4.57 -19.46 12.81
N LEU A 165 4.77 -18.29 13.45
CA LEU A 165 3.96 -17.10 13.19
C LEU A 165 4.09 -16.64 11.72
N MET A 166 5.30 -16.56 11.18
CA MET A 166 5.53 -16.17 9.79
C MET A 166 4.92 -17.16 8.80
N ASN A 167 4.98 -18.46 9.10
CA ASN A 167 4.32 -19.49 8.29
C ASN A 167 2.80 -19.35 8.35
N PHE A 168 2.24 -19.12 9.53
CA PHE A 168 0.82 -18.92 9.72
C PHE A 168 0.32 -17.71 8.92
N VAL A 169 0.94 -16.54 9.08
CA VAL A 169 0.52 -15.32 8.36
C VAL A 169 0.68 -15.46 6.85
N THR A 170 1.81 -15.98 6.38
CA THR A 170 2.06 -16.13 4.94
C THR A 170 1.07 -17.09 4.27
N THR A 171 0.77 -18.22 4.93
CA THR A 171 -0.21 -19.20 4.45
C THR A 171 -1.60 -18.55 4.33
N ASN A 172 -1.98 -17.77 5.32
CA ASN A 172 -3.29 -17.12 5.34
C ASN A 172 -3.39 -15.97 4.34
N ILE A 173 -2.32 -15.18 4.15
CA ILE A 173 -2.24 -14.18 3.08
C ILE A 173 -2.48 -14.85 1.71
N ILE A 174 -1.76 -15.93 1.41
CA ILE A 174 -1.90 -16.67 0.15
C ILE A 174 -3.33 -17.18 -0.03
N HIS A 175 -3.90 -17.81 1.01
CA HIS A 175 -5.26 -18.32 0.99
C HIS A 175 -6.29 -17.22 0.72
N ARG A 176 -6.20 -16.10 1.44
CA ARG A 176 -7.08 -14.94 1.27
C ARG A 176 -6.99 -14.35 -0.13
N MET A 177 -5.79 -14.07 -0.61
CA MET A 177 -5.59 -13.48 -1.93
C MET A 177 -6.17 -14.36 -3.03
N LYS A 178 -5.97 -15.68 -2.96
CA LYS A 178 -6.56 -16.64 -3.90
C LYS A 178 -8.09 -16.67 -3.82
N ALA A 179 -8.65 -16.67 -2.61
CA ALA A 179 -10.10 -16.72 -2.41
C ALA A 179 -10.79 -15.47 -2.97
N ILE A 180 -10.25 -14.27 -2.69
CA ILE A 180 -10.82 -13.01 -3.17
C ILE A 180 -10.69 -12.90 -4.70
N ARG A 181 -9.57 -13.27 -5.28
CA ARG A 181 -9.38 -13.28 -6.74
C ARG A 181 -10.33 -14.26 -7.43
N LYS A 182 -10.51 -15.46 -6.87
CA LYS A 182 -11.48 -16.45 -7.37
C LYS A 182 -12.92 -15.91 -7.28
N TRP A 183 -13.28 -15.31 -6.16
CA TRP A 183 -14.60 -14.70 -5.97
C TRP A 183 -14.83 -13.57 -6.97
N ARG A 184 -13.89 -12.64 -7.14
CA ARG A 184 -13.98 -11.55 -8.11
C ARG A 184 -14.13 -12.07 -9.55
N TRP A 185 -13.33 -13.07 -9.92
CA TRP A 185 -13.42 -13.69 -11.24
C TRP A 185 -14.78 -14.33 -11.49
N SER A 186 -15.37 -15.00 -10.50
CA SER A 186 -16.72 -15.60 -10.63
C SER A 186 -17.81 -14.57 -10.90
N ARG A 187 -17.64 -13.34 -10.44
CA ARG A 187 -18.58 -12.22 -10.69
C ARG A 187 -18.36 -11.53 -12.04
N ASN A 188 -17.16 -11.55 -12.57
CA ASN A 188 -16.85 -10.96 -13.88
C ASN A 188 -15.88 -11.84 -14.70
N PRO A 189 -16.35 -12.95 -15.27
CA PRO A 189 -15.50 -13.88 -16.02
C PRO A 189 -14.89 -13.29 -17.30
N LYS A 190 -15.44 -12.17 -17.80
CA LYS A 190 -14.94 -11.48 -19.01
C LYS A 190 -13.74 -10.57 -18.71
N ALA A 191 -13.48 -10.25 -17.48
CA ALA A 191 -12.27 -9.54 -17.08
C ALA A 191 -11.09 -10.53 -17.09
N SER A 192 -10.48 -10.70 -18.24
CA SER A 192 -9.54 -11.78 -18.60
C SER A 192 -8.32 -11.94 -17.68
N ASP A 193 -7.96 -10.90 -16.93
CA ASP A 193 -6.72 -10.87 -16.15
C ASP A 193 -6.90 -11.35 -14.70
N TYR A 194 -8.13 -11.47 -14.21
CA TYR A 194 -8.43 -11.76 -12.81
C TYR A 194 -8.58 -13.25 -12.46
N GLY A 195 -8.76 -14.11 -13.46
CA GLY A 195 -8.80 -15.56 -13.25
C GLY A 195 -7.43 -16.23 -13.14
N ARG A 196 -6.35 -15.47 -13.39
CA ARG A 196 -4.99 -15.97 -13.23
C ARG A 196 -4.55 -15.77 -11.79
N PHE A 197 -4.22 -16.84 -11.09
CA PHE A 197 -3.56 -16.74 -9.79
C PHE A 197 -2.14 -16.21 -9.93
N ARG A 198 -1.44 -16.56 -11.01
CA ARG A 198 -0.12 -16.03 -11.35
C ARG A 198 -0.25 -14.88 -12.34
N MET A 199 0.47 -13.82 -12.06
CA MET A 199 0.40 -12.55 -12.79
C MET A 199 1.74 -12.22 -13.44
N PRO A 200 1.73 -11.64 -14.66
CA PRO A 200 2.96 -11.16 -15.31
C PRO A 200 3.64 -10.02 -14.54
N HIS A 201 2.87 -9.32 -13.70
CA HIS A 201 3.37 -8.27 -12.81
C HIS A 201 2.77 -8.50 -11.43
N PHE A 202 3.55 -9.09 -10.53
CA PHE A 202 3.17 -9.24 -9.12
C PHE A 202 3.77 -8.11 -8.30
N GLY A 203 3.01 -7.54 -7.38
CA GLY A 203 3.46 -6.49 -6.47
C GLY A 203 2.92 -6.71 -5.06
N PHE A 204 3.73 -6.32 -4.07
CA PHE A 204 3.37 -6.34 -2.66
C PHE A 204 4.12 -5.25 -1.88
N ALA A 205 3.74 -5.01 -0.64
CA ALA A 205 4.46 -4.17 0.31
C ALA A 205 4.99 -5.01 1.48
N ASP A 206 5.94 -4.49 2.23
CA ASP A 206 6.32 -4.98 3.56
C ASP A 206 7.22 -3.95 4.27
N ASP A 207 6.61 -2.91 4.83
CA ASP A 207 7.30 -1.70 5.28
C ASP A 207 8.22 -1.93 6.47
N ALA A 208 7.81 -2.78 7.41
CA ALA A 208 8.56 -3.02 8.65
C ALA A 208 9.93 -3.70 8.40
N VAL A 209 10.18 -4.26 7.22
CA VAL A 209 11.51 -4.81 6.86
C VAL A 209 12.61 -3.75 6.84
N ALA A 210 12.25 -2.46 6.77
CA ALA A 210 13.21 -1.36 6.89
C ALA A 210 13.93 -1.32 8.25
N LEU A 211 13.39 -1.98 9.27
CA LEU A 211 14.00 -2.13 10.60
C LEU A 211 15.12 -3.16 10.64
N LEU A 212 15.22 -4.03 9.64
CA LEU A 212 16.11 -5.18 9.63
C LEU A 212 17.41 -4.90 8.89
N SER A 213 18.49 -5.48 9.36
CA SER A 213 19.73 -5.62 8.58
C SER A 213 19.52 -6.58 7.41
N LEU A 214 20.40 -6.54 6.40
CA LEU A 214 20.33 -7.48 5.28
C LEU A 214 20.47 -8.95 5.74
N SER A 215 21.27 -9.22 6.76
CA SER A 215 21.41 -10.58 7.30
C SER A 215 20.13 -11.08 7.94
N GLN A 216 19.51 -10.27 8.78
CA GLN A 216 18.20 -10.59 9.39
C GLN A 216 17.10 -10.75 8.33
N TYR A 217 17.04 -9.83 7.36
CA TYR A 217 16.08 -9.96 6.27
C TYR A 217 16.25 -11.29 5.51
N ARG A 218 17.48 -11.67 5.18
CA ARG A 218 17.77 -12.92 4.45
C ARG A 218 17.34 -14.15 5.21
N GLU A 219 17.53 -14.17 6.50
CA GLU A 219 17.25 -15.32 7.36
C GLU A 219 15.77 -15.39 7.71
N PHE A 220 15.17 -14.28 8.16
CA PHE A 220 13.87 -14.27 8.81
C PHE A 220 12.71 -13.86 7.91
N VAL A 221 12.92 -13.10 6.83
CA VAL A 221 11.81 -12.58 5.99
C VAL A 221 11.87 -13.07 4.54
N PHE A 222 13.04 -13.10 3.94
CA PHE A 222 13.19 -13.48 2.53
C PHE A 222 12.52 -14.81 2.15
N PRO A 223 12.57 -15.90 2.95
CA PRO A 223 11.88 -17.15 2.61
C PRO A 223 10.38 -16.97 2.37
N TYR A 224 9.74 -16.07 3.10
CA TYR A 224 8.30 -15.79 3.02
C TYR A 224 7.96 -14.88 1.83
N HIS A 225 8.77 -13.86 1.55
CA HIS A 225 8.66 -13.07 0.32
C HIS A 225 8.85 -13.94 -0.93
N LYS A 226 9.86 -14.82 -0.91
CA LYS A 226 10.10 -15.77 -2.00
C LYS A 226 8.87 -16.65 -2.23
N ARG A 227 8.26 -17.17 -1.16
CA ARG A 227 7.04 -17.97 -1.24
C ARG A 227 5.87 -17.20 -1.86
N LEU A 228 5.68 -15.91 -1.52
CA LEU A 228 4.67 -15.06 -2.17
C LEU A 228 4.94 -14.89 -3.66
N VAL A 229 6.18 -14.59 -4.03
CA VAL A 229 6.55 -14.39 -5.43
C VAL A 229 6.38 -15.70 -6.24
N GLU A 230 6.80 -16.83 -5.71
CA GLU A 230 6.62 -18.14 -6.35
C GLU A 230 5.15 -18.51 -6.54
N GLU A 231 4.29 -18.07 -5.63
CA GLU A 231 2.86 -18.35 -5.70
C GLU A 231 2.12 -17.48 -6.72
N PHE A 232 2.45 -16.19 -6.79
CA PHE A 232 1.65 -15.19 -7.52
C PHE A 232 2.31 -14.62 -8.78
N SER A 233 3.62 -14.76 -8.97
CA SER A 233 4.31 -14.36 -10.19
C SER A 233 4.35 -15.51 -11.20
N ASP A 234 4.15 -15.21 -12.47
CA ASP A 234 4.38 -16.16 -13.58
C ASP A 234 5.84 -16.19 -14.07
N GLY A 235 6.75 -15.57 -13.30
CA GLY A 235 8.15 -15.38 -13.66
C GLY A 235 8.47 -14.01 -14.26
N GLY A 236 7.46 -13.14 -14.36
CA GLY A 236 7.61 -11.74 -14.77
C GLY A 236 8.27 -10.86 -13.68
N PRO A 237 8.45 -9.57 -13.97
CA PRO A 237 9.02 -8.62 -13.02
C PRO A 237 8.11 -8.43 -11.79
N VAL A 238 8.76 -8.28 -10.63
CA VAL A 238 8.09 -7.99 -9.35
C VAL A 238 8.21 -6.51 -9.05
N SER A 239 7.19 -5.94 -8.40
CA SER A 239 7.24 -4.62 -7.79
C SER A 239 7.11 -4.71 -6.26
N ILE A 240 7.76 -3.79 -5.56
CA ILE A 240 7.65 -3.72 -4.11
C ILE A 240 7.51 -2.26 -3.64
N HIS A 241 6.63 -2.05 -2.67
CA HIS A 241 6.55 -0.82 -1.90
C HIS A 241 7.23 -1.03 -0.54
N LEU A 242 8.15 -0.16 -0.20
CA LEU A 242 8.84 -0.15 1.09
C LEU A 242 8.94 1.29 1.59
N CYS A 243 8.21 1.59 2.62
CA CYS A 243 8.32 2.87 3.35
C CYS A 243 9.68 3.07 4.01
N GLY A 244 10.11 3.80 4.75
CA GLY A 244 11.36 3.89 5.50
C GLY A 244 12.64 3.73 4.66
N ASN A 245 13.75 3.59 5.35
CA ASN A 245 15.08 3.45 4.74
C ASN A 245 15.44 1.98 4.50
N ALA A 246 14.82 1.38 3.51
CA ALA A 246 15.08 -0.01 3.10
C ALA A 246 16.06 -0.15 1.93
N SER A 247 16.70 0.94 1.48
CA SER A 247 17.54 0.97 0.27
C SER A 247 18.74 -0.01 0.31
N HIS A 248 19.17 -0.43 1.49
CA HIS A 248 20.22 -1.44 1.67
C HIS A 248 19.78 -2.85 1.25
N LEU A 249 18.47 -3.13 1.21
CA LEU A 249 17.89 -4.41 0.78
C LEU A 249 17.69 -4.48 -0.74
N PHE A 250 17.58 -3.34 -1.43
CA PHE A 250 17.11 -3.29 -2.82
C PHE A 250 17.97 -4.08 -3.81
N PRO A 251 19.33 -4.05 -3.75
CA PRO A 251 20.13 -4.88 -4.64
C PRO A 251 19.84 -6.38 -4.47
N PHE A 252 19.68 -6.83 -3.24
CA PHE A 252 19.34 -8.23 -2.95
C PHE A 252 17.93 -8.60 -3.45
N LEU A 253 16.95 -7.72 -3.25
CA LEU A 253 15.57 -7.91 -3.75
C LEU A 253 15.54 -7.98 -5.28
N LYS A 254 16.27 -7.09 -5.96
CA LYS A 254 16.41 -7.13 -7.42
C LYS A 254 16.95 -8.47 -7.89
N GLU A 255 18.03 -8.93 -7.28
CA GLU A 255 18.74 -10.15 -7.68
C GLU A 255 17.94 -11.42 -7.37
N GLN A 256 17.39 -11.53 -6.15
CA GLN A 256 16.79 -12.77 -5.66
C GLN A 256 15.30 -12.91 -5.98
N LEU A 257 14.56 -11.82 -6.06
CA LEU A 257 13.12 -11.82 -6.33
C LEU A 257 12.74 -11.18 -7.67
N ARG A 258 13.71 -10.74 -8.47
CA ARG A 258 13.50 -10.03 -9.73
C ARG A 258 12.65 -8.76 -9.54
N VAL A 259 12.88 -8.03 -8.43
CA VAL A 259 12.21 -6.76 -8.21
C VAL A 259 12.76 -5.74 -9.20
N MET A 260 11.91 -5.30 -10.13
CA MET A 260 12.23 -4.37 -11.19
C MET A 260 11.51 -3.02 -11.05
N ALA A 261 10.68 -2.87 -10.03
CA ALA A 261 10.02 -1.62 -9.68
C ALA A 261 10.01 -1.44 -8.16
N PHE A 262 10.64 -0.35 -7.70
CA PHE A 262 10.67 0.03 -6.29
C PHE A 262 9.87 1.32 -6.10
N ASP A 263 8.87 1.26 -5.23
CA ASP A 263 8.21 2.42 -4.67
C ASP A 263 8.83 2.71 -3.30
N THR A 264 9.55 3.83 -3.19
CA THR A 264 10.50 4.03 -2.10
C THR A 264 9.94 4.95 -1.02
N GLY A 265 10.34 4.69 0.24
CA GLY A 265 10.17 5.62 1.33
C GLY A 265 11.25 6.72 1.36
N PHE A 266 11.70 7.07 2.57
CA PHE A 266 12.73 8.09 2.78
C PHE A 266 13.53 7.80 4.07
N PRO A 267 14.76 8.31 4.22
CA PRO A 267 15.53 9.06 3.21
C PRO A 267 16.14 8.15 2.13
N ILE A 268 16.25 8.66 0.90
CA ILE A 268 16.88 7.94 -0.22
C ILE A 268 17.96 8.81 -0.90
N ASP A 269 19.15 8.24 -1.11
CA ASP A 269 20.12 8.75 -2.06
C ASP A 269 19.81 8.18 -3.46
N PHE A 270 19.01 8.93 -4.23
CA PHE A 270 18.51 8.48 -5.53
C PHE A 270 19.63 8.23 -6.54
N GLY A 271 20.69 9.05 -6.54
CA GLY A 271 21.83 8.88 -7.45
C GLY A 271 22.62 7.59 -7.15
N SER A 272 22.90 7.34 -5.88
CA SER A 272 23.54 6.10 -5.44
C SER A 272 22.66 4.89 -5.72
N LEU A 273 21.35 5.03 -5.49
CA LEU A 273 20.40 3.94 -5.74
C LEU A 273 20.34 3.56 -7.22
N ARG A 274 20.27 4.53 -8.14
CA ARG A 274 20.30 4.28 -9.60
C ARG A 274 21.57 3.52 -10.01
N LYS A 275 22.73 3.93 -9.52
CA LYS A 275 23.99 3.25 -9.80
C LYS A 275 24.01 1.80 -9.34
N LYS A 276 23.40 1.49 -8.18
CA LYS A 276 23.34 0.12 -7.63
C LYS A 276 22.32 -0.75 -8.37
N LEU A 277 21.20 -0.19 -8.78
CA LEU A 277 20.10 -0.95 -9.38
C LEU A 277 20.16 -1.02 -10.91
N GLY A 278 20.89 -0.10 -11.56
CA GLY A 278 20.96 -0.03 -13.02
C GLY A 278 19.80 0.73 -13.67
N PRO A 279 19.95 1.10 -14.96
CA PRO A 279 19.02 1.96 -15.66
C PRO A 279 17.66 1.31 -15.98
N GLU A 280 17.59 -0.02 -15.99
CA GLU A 280 16.38 -0.78 -16.34
C GLU A 280 15.36 -0.87 -15.22
N VAL A 281 15.74 -0.54 -13.96
CA VAL A 281 14.86 -0.63 -12.80
C VAL A 281 14.01 0.64 -12.66
N GLN A 282 12.70 0.48 -12.52
CA GLN A 282 11.82 1.58 -12.19
C GLN A 282 12.00 1.98 -10.72
N ILE A 283 12.16 3.26 -10.46
CA ILE A 283 12.25 3.81 -9.11
C ILE A 283 11.21 4.92 -9.01
N SER A 284 10.33 4.84 -8.01
CA SER A 284 9.35 5.85 -7.68
C SER A 284 9.71 6.47 -6.34
N GLY A 285 9.66 7.80 -6.23
CA GLY A 285 9.96 8.53 -5.00
C GLY A 285 10.21 10.00 -5.25
N GLY A 286 10.64 10.72 -4.22
CA GLY A 286 10.85 12.17 -4.34
C GLY A 286 11.12 12.86 -3.00
N PRO A 287 10.67 14.13 -2.84
CA PRO A 287 10.82 14.86 -1.60
C PRO A 287 10.17 14.15 -0.41
N THR A 288 10.80 14.27 0.75
CA THR A 288 10.25 13.68 1.99
C THR A 288 8.92 14.33 2.38
N ILE A 289 8.09 13.55 3.10
CA ILE A 289 6.79 14.03 3.61
C ILE A 289 6.99 15.26 4.49
N MET A 290 8.04 15.28 5.35
CA MET A 290 8.33 16.43 6.21
C MET A 290 8.63 17.68 5.40
N LEU A 291 9.44 17.56 4.34
CA LEU A 291 9.74 18.70 3.48
C LEU A 291 8.49 19.22 2.77
N LEU A 292 7.62 18.31 2.28
CA LEU A 292 6.38 18.70 1.63
C LEU A 292 5.38 19.34 2.60
N LYS A 293 5.38 18.93 3.87
CA LYS A 293 4.49 19.48 4.89
C LYS A 293 4.97 20.80 5.48
N ASP A 294 6.24 20.85 5.88
CA ASP A 294 6.77 21.90 6.75
C ASP A 294 7.74 22.85 6.03
N GLY A 295 8.21 22.48 4.82
CA GLY A 295 9.10 23.29 4.01
C GLY A 295 8.38 24.35 3.18
N SER A 296 9.17 25.24 2.55
CA SER A 296 8.69 26.23 1.59
C SER A 296 8.65 25.67 0.16
N PRO A 297 7.85 26.27 -0.75
CA PRO A 297 7.83 25.89 -2.16
C PRO A 297 9.22 25.94 -2.82
N GLU A 298 10.08 26.90 -2.41
CA GLU A 298 11.44 27.03 -2.95
C GLU A 298 12.35 25.89 -2.47
N GLU A 299 12.25 25.47 -1.21
CA GLU A 299 12.99 24.31 -0.70
C GLU A 299 12.56 23.02 -1.40
N VAL A 300 11.25 22.83 -1.62
CA VAL A 300 10.72 21.70 -2.41
C VAL A 300 11.27 21.73 -3.83
N ARG A 301 11.25 22.89 -4.50
CA ARG A 301 11.80 23.04 -5.85
C ARG A 301 13.29 22.70 -5.90
N LYS A 302 14.07 23.18 -4.93
CA LYS A 302 15.50 22.89 -4.80
C LYS A 302 15.77 21.40 -4.62
N GLU A 303 14.98 20.72 -3.79
CA GLU A 303 15.13 19.28 -3.57
C GLU A 303 14.77 18.47 -4.82
N VAL A 304 13.68 18.79 -5.51
CA VAL A 304 13.34 18.14 -6.79
C VAL A 304 14.43 18.32 -7.82
N LYS A 305 14.99 19.53 -7.94
CA LYS A 305 16.15 19.79 -8.82
C LYS A 305 17.33 18.88 -8.45
N ARG A 306 17.68 18.82 -7.16
CA ARG A 306 18.77 17.97 -6.65
C ARG A 306 18.54 16.49 -7.02
N ILE A 307 17.32 15.99 -6.82
CA ILE A 307 16.93 14.62 -7.16
C ILE A 307 17.11 14.38 -8.67
N CYS A 308 16.51 15.19 -9.52
CA CYS A 308 16.61 15.04 -10.98
C CYS A 308 18.05 15.09 -11.49
N GLN A 309 18.90 15.91 -10.87
CA GLN A 309 20.33 16.07 -11.23
C GLN A 309 21.25 15.01 -10.59
N SER A 310 20.74 14.12 -9.73
CA SER A 310 21.55 13.11 -9.04
C SER A 310 22.02 11.94 -9.93
N GLY A 311 21.52 11.84 -11.16
CA GLY A 311 21.71 10.70 -12.04
C GLY A 311 20.53 9.71 -12.02
N ILE A 312 19.50 9.96 -11.19
CA ILE A 312 18.32 9.07 -11.09
C ILE A 312 17.59 8.91 -12.43
N MET A 313 17.68 9.92 -13.29
CA MET A 313 17.01 9.97 -14.59
C MET A 313 17.58 8.99 -15.62
N GLU A 314 18.75 8.40 -15.38
CA GLU A 314 19.36 7.43 -16.29
C GLU A 314 18.39 6.26 -16.56
N GLY A 315 18.25 5.90 -17.86
CA GLY A 315 17.37 4.83 -18.32
C GLY A 315 15.89 5.22 -18.47
N GLY A 316 15.49 6.47 -18.12
CA GLY A 316 14.11 6.92 -18.32
C GLY A 316 13.06 6.25 -17.44
N ARG A 317 13.46 5.65 -16.31
CA ARG A 317 12.58 4.85 -15.43
C ARG A 317 12.50 5.42 -14.01
N PHE A 318 12.40 6.73 -13.91
CA PHE A 318 12.13 7.41 -12.64
C PHE A 318 10.74 8.04 -12.65
N ILE A 319 9.98 7.82 -11.58
CA ILE A 319 8.68 8.43 -11.35
C ILE A 319 8.83 9.36 -10.14
N LEU A 320 8.76 10.67 -10.40
CA LEU A 320 8.75 11.66 -9.34
C LEU A 320 7.37 11.69 -8.67
N ARG A 321 7.36 11.41 -7.39
CA ARG A 321 6.17 11.52 -6.53
C ARG A 321 6.62 11.91 -5.11
N GLU A 322 5.68 12.11 -4.20
CA GLU A 322 6.01 12.17 -2.77
C GLU A 322 6.64 10.86 -2.28
N ALA A 323 7.48 10.93 -1.26
CA ALA A 323 8.19 9.75 -0.78
C ALA A 323 7.31 8.70 -0.08
N ASN A 324 6.04 9.01 0.15
CA ASN A 324 5.00 8.13 0.69
C ASN A 324 3.64 8.83 0.49
N ASN A 325 2.73 8.76 1.46
CA ASN A 325 1.47 9.50 1.44
C ASN A 325 1.66 10.93 1.95
N LEU A 326 0.91 11.89 1.41
CA LEU A 326 0.90 13.26 1.91
C LEU A 326 0.33 13.31 3.34
N ALA A 327 1.06 13.94 4.25
CA ALA A 327 0.59 14.14 5.62
C ALA A 327 -0.62 15.10 5.66
N PRO A 328 -1.56 14.93 6.60
CA PRO A 328 -2.61 15.91 6.81
C PRO A 328 -2.05 17.32 7.04
N GLY A 329 -2.62 18.31 6.37
CA GLY A 329 -2.16 19.69 6.45
C GLY A 329 -0.99 20.04 5.54
N THR A 330 -0.54 19.14 4.65
CA THR A 330 0.46 19.48 3.62
C THR A 330 -0.08 20.62 2.75
N PRO A 331 0.68 21.75 2.62
CA PRO A 331 0.29 22.87 1.78
C PRO A 331 0.19 22.48 0.31
N VAL A 332 -0.92 22.84 -0.35
CA VAL A 332 -1.12 22.55 -1.79
C VAL A 332 -0.04 23.18 -2.64
N GLU A 333 0.43 24.36 -2.27
CA GLU A 333 1.52 25.10 -2.94
C GLU A 333 2.82 24.31 -2.98
N ASN A 334 3.13 23.50 -1.97
CA ASN A 334 4.30 22.64 -1.95
C ASN A 334 4.16 21.46 -2.94
N VAL A 335 2.96 20.88 -3.04
CA VAL A 335 2.68 19.83 -4.04
C VAL A 335 2.74 20.41 -5.45
N VAL A 336 2.21 21.62 -5.66
CA VAL A 336 2.31 22.35 -6.93
C VAL A 336 3.75 22.68 -7.27
N ALA A 337 4.58 23.09 -6.29
CA ALA A 337 6.00 23.36 -6.49
C ALA A 337 6.75 22.09 -6.90
N MET A 338 6.47 20.95 -6.26
CA MET A 338 7.03 19.65 -6.65
C MET A 338 6.69 19.30 -8.10
N TYR A 339 5.41 19.40 -8.49
CA TYR A 339 4.97 19.11 -9.85
C TYR A 339 5.65 20.01 -10.90
N ARG A 340 5.66 21.33 -10.65
CA ARG A 340 6.28 22.31 -11.56
C ARG A 340 7.79 22.10 -11.69
N ALA A 341 8.46 21.83 -10.60
CA ALA A 341 9.88 21.50 -10.60
C ALA A 341 10.17 20.20 -11.36
N GLY A 342 9.31 19.19 -11.21
CA GLY A 342 9.37 17.96 -12.01
C GLY A 342 9.26 18.21 -13.50
N LYS A 343 8.36 19.10 -13.93
CA LYS A 343 8.23 19.50 -15.35
C LYS A 343 9.43 20.31 -15.86
N GLU A 344 10.08 21.09 -14.99
CA GLU A 344 11.24 21.90 -15.33
C GLU A 344 12.52 21.06 -15.44
N PHE A 345 12.80 20.23 -14.44
CA PHE A 345 14.07 19.51 -14.28
C PHE A 345 14.02 18.03 -14.68
N GLY A 346 12.82 17.44 -14.77
CA GLY A 346 12.62 16.00 -15.03
C GLY A 346 12.41 15.65 -16.51
N ARG A 347 12.89 16.46 -17.45
CA ARG A 347 12.82 16.15 -18.87
C ARG A 347 13.93 15.18 -19.25
N TYR A 348 13.54 14.08 -19.86
CA TYR A 348 14.49 13.17 -20.51
C TYR A 348 14.99 13.83 -21.82
N GLN A 349 16.30 13.72 -22.05
CA GLN A 349 16.93 14.17 -23.28
C GLN A 349 16.94 13.07 -24.32
#